data_48b0fdabebccc6769bf5f4d9feeba38d
#
_entry.id   48b0fdabebccc6769bf5f4d9feeba38d
#
_cell.length_a   1.000
_cell.length_b   1.000
_cell.length_c   1.000
_cell.angle_alpha   90.00
_cell.angle_beta   90.00
_cell.angle_gamma   90.00
#
_symmetry.space_group_name_H-M   'P 1'
#
loop_
_entity.id
_entity.type
_entity.pdbx_description
1 polymer ?
#
loop_
_entity_poly.entity_id
_entity_poly.type
_entity_poly.pdbx_seq_one_letter_code
_entity_poly.pdbx_strand_id
1 'polypeptide(L)'
;MLFKQVRTGGDRNFGYFIADRKGGFAAVVDPSGAPELFFELIEKNNVNLKYVIITHDHYDHTGGASELARQSSALLVLHRSAGDRADLPVGDGEELDLGGLTLKIIHTPGHTKDSICVLVEEILITGDTLFVGKVGGTDLDRQARDEYDSLHKKLMTLPDETRVYPGHDYGVAPSSTIGEEKKTNPFIRRKSFEDFVDLKANWAEYKLKHGIK
;
A
#
# COMPACT_ATOMS: atom_id res chain seq x y z
N MET A 1 -1.64 15.66 11.84
CA MET A 1 -1.97 14.25 11.49
C MET A 1 -1.32 13.28 12.46
N LEU A 2 -2.01 12.19 12.85
CA LEU A 2 -1.42 11.02 13.52
C LEU A 2 -1.21 9.94 12.46
N PHE A 3 -0.01 9.36 12.40
CA PHE A 3 0.31 8.26 11.49
C PHE A 3 1.07 7.17 12.24
N LYS A 4 0.70 5.91 12.03
CA LYS A 4 1.40 4.79 12.64
C LYS A 4 1.45 3.60 11.67
N GLN A 5 2.65 3.10 11.42
CA GLN A 5 2.90 1.81 10.80
C GLN A 5 2.86 0.73 11.90
N VAL A 6 2.07 -0.31 11.70
CA VAL A 6 1.84 -1.40 12.66
C VAL A 6 2.28 -2.71 12.03
N ARG A 7 3.09 -3.49 12.74
CA ARG A 7 3.37 -4.88 12.35
C ARG A 7 2.17 -5.73 12.75
N THR A 8 1.49 -6.31 11.78
CA THR A 8 0.25 -7.08 11.97
C THR A 8 0.47 -8.60 12.01
N GLY A 9 1.71 -9.06 11.81
CA GLY A 9 2.06 -10.48 11.82
C GLY A 9 2.17 -11.07 10.42
N GLY A 10 1.64 -12.29 10.22
CA GLY A 10 1.66 -12.98 8.93
C GLY A 10 3.05 -13.11 8.33
N ASP A 11 3.19 -12.85 7.03
CA ASP A 11 4.48 -12.80 6.34
C ASP A 11 5.09 -11.39 6.44
N ARG A 12 5.29 -10.90 7.66
CA ARG A 12 5.86 -9.57 7.96
C ARG A 12 4.98 -8.42 7.45
N ASN A 13 3.65 -8.58 7.52
CA ASN A 13 2.70 -7.61 7.06
C ASN A 13 2.74 -6.32 7.88
N PHE A 14 2.52 -5.21 7.20
CA PHE A 14 2.26 -3.91 7.78
C PHE A 14 0.82 -3.48 7.52
N GLY A 15 0.18 -2.95 8.54
CA GLY A 15 -1.03 -2.17 8.44
C GLY A 15 -0.80 -0.75 8.92
N TYR A 16 -1.71 0.16 8.60
CA TYR A 16 -1.51 1.59 8.83
C TYR A 16 -2.70 2.22 9.52
N PHE A 17 -2.42 3.04 10.51
CA PHE A 17 -3.41 3.89 11.18
C PHE A 17 -3.12 5.34 10.83
N ILE A 18 -4.14 6.05 10.37
CA ILE A 18 -4.10 7.47 9.99
C ILE A 18 -5.22 8.17 10.74
N ALA A 19 -4.94 9.28 11.43
CA ALA A 19 -6.00 10.13 11.96
C ALA A 19 -5.68 11.61 11.73
N ASP A 20 -6.71 12.40 11.47
CA ASP A 20 -6.55 13.83 11.25
C ASP A 20 -6.02 14.51 12.51
N ARG A 21 -6.58 14.14 13.67
CA ARG A 21 -6.16 14.57 15.01
C ARG A 21 -6.68 13.63 16.09
N LYS A 22 -6.21 13.77 17.29
CA LYS A 22 -6.80 13.11 18.45
C LYS A 22 -8.26 13.57 18.65
N GLY A 23 -9.17 12.64 18.87
CA GLY A 23 -10.61 12.93 18.97
C GLY A 23 -11.30 13.23 17.64
N GLY A 24 -10.61 13.09 16.52
CA GLY A 24 -11.13 13.32 15.17
C GLY A 24 -11.55 12.06 14.42
N PHE A 25 -11.30 12.05 13.11
CA PHE A 25 -11.59 10.91 12.26
C PHE A 25 -10.33 10.10 11.96
N ALA A 26 -10.49 8.80 11.76
CA ALA A 26 -9.39 7.90 11.40
C ALA A 26 -9.72 7.01 10.20
N ALA A 27 -8.66 6.53 9.57
CA ALA A 27 -8.68 5.43 8.60
C ALA A 27 -7.65 4.37 9.01
N VAL A 28 -7.96 3.11 8.72
CA VAL A 28 -7.03 1.99 8.81
C VAL A 28 -6.81 1.44 7.42
N VAL A 29 -5.56 1.17 7.06
CA VAL A 29 -5.21 0.53 5.78
C VAL A 29 -4.59 -0.83 6.09
N ASP A 30 -5.08 -1.88 5.45
CA ASP A 30 -4.63 -3.28 5.55
C ASP A 30 -4.48 -3.77 7.01
N PRO A 31 -5.57 -4.03 7.75
CA PRO A 31 -5.49 -4.55 9.13
C PRO A 31 -4.86 -5.94 9.23
N SER A 32 -4.79 -6.71 8.14
CA SER A 32 -3.96 -7.93 7.97
C SER A 32 -4.13 -8.96 9.07
N GLY A 33 -5.36 -9.26 9.48
CA GLY A 33 -5.66 -10.28 10.47
C GLY A 33 -5.38 -9.91 11.94
N ALA A 34 -5.03 -8.64 12.21
CA ALA A 34 -4.78 -8.14 13.57
C ALA A 34 -5.65 -6.91 13.91
N PRO A 35 -7.00 -7.00 13.78
CA PRO A 35 -7.90 -5.87 14.01
C PRO A 35 -7.80 -5.33 15.44
N GLU A 36 -7.45 -6.16 16.43
CA GLU A 36 -7.29 -5.78 17.84
C GLU A 36 -6.26 -4.67 18.04
N LEU A 37 -5.16 -4.67 17.29
CA LEU A 37 -4.13 -3.63 17.36
C LEU A 37 -4.67 -2.26 16.92
N PHE A 38 -5.64 -2.26 16.02
CA PHE A 38 -6.27 -1.04 15.53
C PHE A 38 -7.40 -0.58 16.46
N PHE A 39 -8.15 -1.49 17.07
CA PHE A 39 -9.12 -1.12 18.13
C PHE A 39 -8.42 -0.40 19.28
N GLU A 40 -7.26 -0.89 19.73
CA GLU A 40 -6.46 -0.22 20.77
C GLU A 40 -6.05 1.21 20.35
N LEU A 41 -5.66 1.39 19.09
CA LEU A 41 -5.26 2.71 18.57
C LEU A 41 -6.44 3.67 18.46
N ILE A 42 -7.61 3.18 18.04
CA ILE A 42 -8.87 3.93 17.96
C ILE A 42 -9.27 4.42 19.34
N GLU A 43 -9.33 3.52 20.32
CA GLU A 43 -9.69 3.84 21.70
C GLU A 43 -8.70 4.81 22.34
N LYS A 44 -7.40 4.50 22.27
CA LYS A 44 -6.33 5.33 22.85
C LYS A 44 -6.34 6.77 22.33
N ASN A 45 -6.72 6.99 21.09
CA ASN A 45 -6.75 8.31 20.48
C ASN A 45 -8.15 8.93 20.48
N ASN A 46 -9.17 8.20 20.98
CA ASN A 46 -10.58 8.61 21.02
C ASN A 46 -11.08 9.11 19.65
N VAL A 47 -10.75 8.37 18.56
CA VAL A 47 -11.10 8.75 17.19
C VAL A 47 -12.30 7.97 16.68
N ASN A 48 -13.00 8.54 15.71
CA ASN A 48 -14.06 7.89 14.94
C ASN A 48 -13.43 7.23 13.69
N LEU A 49 -13.43 5.90 13.61
CA LEU A 49 -12.98 5.21 12.40
C LEU A 49 -13.99 5.43 11.27
N LYS A 50 -13.56 6.11 10.21
CA LYS A 50 -14.42 6.44 9.06
C LYS A 50 -14.23 5.42 7.92
N TYR A 51 -13.00 4.96 7.71
CA TYR A 51 -12.64 4.06 6.63
C TYR A 51 -11.76 2.91 7.09
N VAL A 52 -12.04 1.71 6.56
CA VAL A 52 -11.10 0.60 6.49
C VAL A 52 -10.77 0.40 5.02
N ILE A 53 -9.54 0.67 4.62
CA ILE A 53 -9.10 0.66 3.22
C ILE A 53 -8.25 -0.58 3.00
N ILE A 54 -8.52 -1.30 1.92
CA ILE A 54 -7.74 -2.46 1.50
C ILE A 54 -6.98 -2.09 0.22
N THR A 55 -5.65 -2.25 0.27
CA THR A 55 -4.81 -1.92 -0.88
C THR A 55 -5.03 -2.89 -2.04
N HIS A 56 -5.27 -4.18 -1.75
CA HIS A 56 -5.59 -5.19 -2.75
C HIS A 56 -6.17 -6.45 -2.10
N ASP A 57 -6.80 -7.32 -2.90
CA ASP A 57 -7.62 -8.44 -2.44
C ASP A 57 -6.85 -9.73 -2.13
N HIS A 58 -5.66 -9.64 -1.56
CA HIS A 58 -5.01 -10.82 -0.99
C HIS A 58 -5.44 -11.03 0.47
N TYR A 59 -5.55 -12.31 0.85
CA TYR A 59 -6.06 -12.70 2.17
C TYR A 59 -5.28 -12.09 3.34
N ASP A 60 -3.98 -11.98 3.21
CA ASP A 60 -3.07 -11.44 4.23
C ASP A 60 -3.16 -9.92 4.40
N HIS A 61 -3.88 -9.21 3.51
CA HIS A 61 -4.24 -7.80 3.65
C HIS A 61 -5.69 -7.62 4.10
N THR A 62 -6.61 -8.45 3.62
CA THR A 62 -8.04 -8.35 3.91
C THR A 62 -8.44 -8.90 5.27
N GLY A 63 -7.59 -9.69 5.91
CA GLY A 63 -7.89 -10.30 7.20
C GLY A 63 -8.30 -9.25 8.26
N GLY A 64 -9.39 -9.51 8.99
CA GLY A 64 -9.92 -8.62 10.03
C GLY A 64 -10.59 -7.33 9.54
N ALA A 65 -10.50 -6.99 8.24
CA ALA A 65 -11.03 -5.74 7.69
C ALA A 65 -12.55 -5.60 7.87
N SER A 66 -13.31 -6.63 7.50
CA SER A 66 -14.77 -6.64 7.65
C SER A 66 -15.20 -6.59 9.13
N GLU A 67 -14.46 -7.23 10.01
CA GLU A 67 -14.71 -7.18 11.44
C GLU A 67 -14.48 -5.77 11.99
N LEU A 68 -13.34 -5.18 11.66
CA LEU A 68 -12.98 -3.82 12.07
C LEU A 68 -14.00 -2.79 11.57
N ALA A 69 -14.38 -2.87 10.29
CA ALA A 69 -15.36 -1.99 9.66
C ALA A 69 -16.73 -2.10 10.36
N ARG A 70 -17.25 -3.32 10.53
CA ARG A 70 -18.54 -3.58 11.15
C ARG A 70 -18.60 -3.11 12.62
N GLN A 71 -17.58 -3.42 13.43
CA GLN A 71 -17.58 -3.07 14.86
C GLN A 71 -17.41 -1.56 15.07
N SER A 72 -16.72 -0.87 14.17
CA SER A 72 -16.51 0.59 14.22
C SER A 72 -17.54 1.39 13.44
N SER A 73 -18.50 0.75 12.75
CA SER A 73 -19.43 1.39 11.79
C SER A 73 -18.70 2.20 10.71
N ALA A 74 -17.51 1.74 10.32
CA ALA A 74 -16.69 2.35 9.28
C ALA A 74 -17.03 1.75 7.90
N LEU A 75 -16.77 2.50 6.84
CA LEU A 75 -16.93 2.02 5.47
C LEU A 75 -15.73 1.18 5.05
N LEU A 76 -15.98 -0.01 4.51
CA LEU A 76 -14.97 -0.84 3.87
C LEU A 76 -14.71 -0.34 2.45
N VAL A 77 -13.48 0.09 2.19
CA VAL A 77 -13.06 0.72 0.93
C VAL A 77 -12.12 -0.22 0.16
N LEU A 78 -12.49 -0.55 -1.08
CA LEU A 78 -11.66 -1.30 -2.01
C LEU A 78 -11.75 -0.66 -3.40
N HIS A 79 -10.78 -0.99 -4.26
CA HIS A 79 -10.91 -0.63 -5.67
C HIS A 79 -12.13 -1.33 -6.31
N ARG A 80 -12.85 -0.61 -7.18
CA ARG A 80 -14.09 -1.12 -7.82
C ARG A 80 -13.92 -2.43 -8.60
N SER A 81 -12.70 -2.79 -9.00
CA SER A 81 -12.43 -4.06 -9.66
C SER A 81 -12.32 -5.26 -8.70
N ALA A 82 -12.35 -5.04 -7.38
CA ALA A 82 -12.39 -6.11 -6.37
C ALA A 82 -13.78 -6.77 -6.23
N GLY A 83 -14.80 -6.29 -6.98
CA GLY A 83 -16.18 -6.80 -6.94
C GLY A 83 -17.04 -6.12 -5.87
N ASP A 84 -18.15 -6.78 -5.49
CA ASP A 84 -19.23 -6.20 -4.69
C ASP A 84 -19.00 -6.25 -3.17
N ARG A 85 -17.74 -6.35 -2.72
CA ARG A 85 -17.40 -6.46 -1.28
C ARG A 85 -17.20 -5.13 -0.57
N ALA A 86 -17.01 -4.05 -1.33
CA ALA A 86 -16.80 -2.71 -0.79
C ALA A 86 -18.11 -2.03 -0.43
N ASP A 87 -18.17 -1.41 0.76
CA ASP A 87 -19.23 -0.44 1.07
C ASP A 87 -19.03 0.85 0.25
N LEU A 88 -17.78 1.19 -0.03
CA LEU A 88 -17.38 2.34 -0.84
C LEU A 88 -16.34 1.91 -1.89
N PRO A 89 -16.76 1.54 -3.12
CA PRO A 89 -15.86 1.22 -4.20
C PRO A 89 -15.19 2.48 -4.76
N VAL A 90 -13.85 2.49 -4.84
CA VAL A 90 -13.06 3.63 -5.30
C VAL A 90 -12.35 3.37 -6.64
N GLY A 91 -11.90 4.42 -7.30
CA GLY A 91 -11.11 4.38 -8.53
C GLY A 91 -9.92 5.32 -8.50
N ASP A 92 -9.19 5.36 -9.61
CA ASP A 92 -7.99 6.18 -9.77
C ASP A 92 -8.28 7.68 -9.62
N GLY A 93 -7.49 8.37 -8.81
CA GLY A 93 -7.60 9.79 -8.56
C GLY A 93 -8.75 10.20 -7.63
N GLU A 94 -9.57 9.27 -7.14
CA GLU A 94 -10.62 9.60 -6.17
C GLU A 94 -10.03 10.01 -4.83
N GLU A 95 -10.73 10.90 -4.14
CA GLU A 95 -10.30 11.50 -2.89
C GLU A 95 -11.34 11.22 -1.79
N LEU A 96 -10.85 10.78 -0.64
CA LEU A 96 -11.66 10.51 0.55
C LEU A 96 -11.36 11.57 1.61
N ASP A 97 -12.39 12.27 2.08
CA ASP A 97 -12.28 13.22 3.19
C ASP A 97 -12.09 12.49 4.52
N LEU A 98 -11.06 12.87 5.25
CA LEU A 98 -10.78 12.36 6.59
C LEU A 98 -10.65 13.54 7.59
N GLY A 99 -11.71 14.35 7.69
CA GLY A 99 -11.83 15.38 8.71
C GLY A 99 -10.79 16.49 8.67
N GLY A 100 -10.28 16.86 7.52
CA GLY A 100 -9.24 17.88 7.31
C GLY A 100 -7.99 17.32 6.63
N LEU A 101 -7.92 16.00 6.45
CA LEU A 101 -6.96 15.33 5.55
C LEU A 101 -7.70 14.82 4.33
N THR A 102 -7.02 14.77 3.21
CA THR A 102 -7.49 14.14 1.98
C THR A 102 -6.66 12.87 1.73
N LEU A 103 -7.32 11.72 1.64
CA LEU A 103 -6.70 10.47 1.21
C LEU A 103 -6.92 10.31 -0.29
N LYS A 104 -5.88 10.45 -1.09
CA LYS A 104 -5.96 10.27 -2.54
C LYS A 104 -5.66 8.84 -2.93
N ILE A 105 -6.55 8.25 -3.70
CA ILE A 105 -6.42 6.89 -4.23
C ILE A 105 -5.66 6.93 -5.56
N ILE A 106 -4.62 6.12 -5.66
CA ILE A 106 -3.86 5.92 -6.90
C ILE A 106 -4.01 4.45 -7.28
N HIS A 107 -4.74 4.17 -8.36
CA HIS A 107 -4.88 2.81 -8.88
C HIS A 107 -3.57 2.36 -9.53
N THR A 108 -2.99 1.30 -9.02
CA THR A 108 -1.68 0.77 -9.42
C THR A 108 -1.77 -0.72 -9.78
N PRO A 109 -2.52 -1.09 -10.85
CA PRO A 109 -2.63 -2.48 -11.27
C PRO A 109 -1.27 -3.06 -11.61
N GLY A 110 -1.15 -4.37 -11.42
CA GLY A 110 0.06 -5.15 -11.72
C GLY A 110 0.15 -6.34 -10.80
N HIS A 111 0.54 -6.16 -9.54
CA HIS A 111 0.54 -7.23 -8.54
C HIS A 111 -0.85 -7.90 -8.47
N THR A 112 -1.88 -7.10 -8.38
CA THR A 112 -3.27 -7.49 -8.66
C THR A 112 -3.95 -6.44 -9.54
N LYS A 113 -5.09 -6.79 -10.14
CA LYS A 113 -5.88 -5.85 -10.97
C LYS A 113 -6.52 -4.71 -10.16
N ASP A 114 -6.70 -4.92 -8.86
CA ASP A 114 -7.38 -4.02 -7.93
C ASP A 114 -6.40 -3.27 -7.00
N SER A 115 -5.09 -3.45 -7.18
CA SER A 115 -4.08 -2.78 -6.37
C SER A 115 -4.23 -1.27 -6.39
N ILE A 116 -4.25 -0.66 -5.20
CA ILE A 116 -4.23 0.79 -4.99
C ILE A 116 -3.12 1.20 -4.04
N CYS A 117 -2.63 2.41 -4.22
CA CYS A 117 -1.85 3.13 -3.22
C CYS A 117 -2.70 4.24 -2.61
N VAL A 118 -2.43 4.58 -1.36
CA VAL A 118 -3.09 5.67 -0.63
C VAL A 118 -2.07 6.76 -0.34
N LEU A 119 -2.29 7.95 -0.90
CA LEU A 119 -1.45 9.12 -0.65
C LEU A 119 -2.18 10.07 0.30
N VAL A 120 -1.52 10.46 1.39
CA VAL A 120 -1.98 11.47 2.34
C VAL A 120 -0.81 12.38 2.72
N GLU A 121 -0.94 13.67 2.42
CA GLU A 121 0.19 14.61 2.54
C GLU A 121 1.44 14.06 1.82
N GLU A 122 2.57 13.88 2.52
CA GLU A 122 3.78 13.28 1.97
C GLU A 122 3.93 11.77 2.23
N ILE A 123 2.88 11.08 2.70
CA ILE A 123 2.89 9.64 3.00
C ILE A 123 2.19 8.87 1.89
N LEU A 124 2.88 7.91 1.31
CA LEU A 124 2.37 6.99 0.30
C LEU A 124 2.38 5.55 0.85
N ILE A 125 1.20 5.00 1.11
CA ILE A 125 1.03 3.58 1.45
C ILE A 125 0.87 2.83 0.14
N THR A 126 1.78 1.89 -0.14
CA THR A 126 1.92 1.28 -1.47
C THR A 126 1.40 -0.14 -1.57
N GLY A 127 0.93 -0.73 -0.47
CA GLY A 127 0.61 -2.16 -0.48
C GLY A 127 1.74 -2.96 -1.09
N ASP A 128 1.40 -3.87 -1.98
CA ASP A 128 2.37 -4.74 -2.65
C ASP A 128 2.78 -4.27 -4.05
N THR A 129 2.47 -3.01 -4.39
CA THR A 129 2.95 -2.41 -5.64
C THR A 129 4.44 -2.06 -5.57
N LEU A 130 4.87 -1.42 -4.48
CA LEU A 130 6.26 -0.98 -4.28
C LEU A 130 6.73 -1.30 -2.87
N PHE A 131 7.79 -2.08 -2.75
CA PHE A 131 8.51 -2.32 -1.50
C PHE A 131 9.80 -1.50 -1.46
N VAL A 132 10.46 -1.49 -0.32
CA VAL A 132 11.78 -0.87 -0.20
C VAL A 132 12.83 -1.72 -0.93
N GLY A 133 13.30 -1.23 -2.08
CA GLY A 133 14.30 -1.89 -2.90
C GLY A 133 13.79 -3.05 -3.77
N LYS A 134 12.46 -3.26 -3.88
CA LYS A 134 11.86 -4.27 -4.78
C LYS A 134 10.41 -3.89 -5.13
N VAL A 135 9.74 -4.71 -5.92
CA VAL A 135 8.35 -4.53 -6.33
C VAL A 135 7.55 -5.82 -6.12
N GLY A 136 6.24 -5.76 -6.26
CA GLY A 136 5.35 -6.90 -6.11
C GLY A 136 5.61 -8.05 -7.09
N GLY A 137 5.13 -9.24 -6.75
CA GLY A 137 5.13 -10.37 -7.69
C GLY A 137 4.04 -10.18 -8.75
N THR A 138 4.35 -10.54 -10.02
CA THR A 138 3.40 -10.55 -11.14
C THR A 138 3.68 -11.76 -12.03
N ASP A 139 2.78 -12.05 -12.99
CA ASP A 139 3.23 -12.77 -14.19
C ASP A 139 4.32 -11.96 -14.93
N LEU A 140 4.84 -12.52 -16.02
CA LEU A 140 5.89 -11.85 -16.84
C LEU A 140 5.31 -11.23 -18.11
N ASP A 141 4.00 -11.05 -18.18
CA ASP A 141 3.30 -10.56 -19.36
C ASP A 141 2.45 -9.33 -19.00
N ARG A 142 1.13 -9.45 -18.99
CA ARG A 142 0.21 -8.33 -18.82
C ARG A 142 0.33 -7.65 -17.46
N GLN A 143 0.36 -8.44 -16.39
CA GLN A 143 0.48 -7.89 -15.03
C GLN A 143 1.81 -7.14 -14.85
N ALA A 144 2.91 -7.70 -15.39
CA ALA A 144 4.21 -7.02 -15.35
C ALA A 144 4.18 -5.69 -16.12
N ARG A 145 3.44 -5.62 -17.24
CA ARG A 145 3.26 -4.37 -18.00
C ARG A 145 2.47 -3.35 -17.20
N ASP A 146 1.35 -3.78 -16.62
CA ASP A 146 0.50 -2.92 -15.79
C ASP A 146 1.29 -2.39 -14.58
N GLU A 147 2.10 -3.23 -13.93
CA GLU A 147 2.95 -2.83 -12.81
C GLU A 147 4.05 -1.85 -13.22
N TYR A 148 4.75 -2.12 -14.33
CA TYR A 148 5.75 -1.21 -14.88
C TYR A 148 5.16 0.18 -15.13
N ASP A 149 3.98 0.23 -15.76
CA ASP A 149 3.29 1.49 -16.02
C ASP A 149 2.82 2.19 -14.73
N SER A 150 2.30 1.44 -13.76
CA SER A 150 1.91 1.95 -12.44
C SER A 150 3.09 2.58 -11.71
N LEU A 151 4.24 1.90 -11.70
CA LEU A 151 5.47 2.40 -11.08
C LEU A 151 6.00 3.65 -11.80
N HIS A 152 6.26 3.54 -13.11
CA HIS A 152 7.00 4.59 -13.83
C HIS A 152 6.13 5.80 -14.20
N LYS A 153 4.85 5.59 -14.56
CA LYS A 153 3.97 6.68 -15.02
C LYS A 153 3.15 7.32 -13.89
N LYS A 154 3.06 6.68 -12.70
CA LYS A 154 2.31 7.21 -11.56
C LYS A 154 3.21 7.43 -10.35
N LEU A 155 3.77 6.36 -9.73
CA LEU A 155 4.46 6.52 -8.46
C LEU A 155 5.76 7.31 -8.60
N MET A 156 6.56 7.04 -9.63
CA MET A 156 7.84 7.75 -9.85
C MET A 156 7.67 9.20 -10.35
N THR A 157 6.45 9.66 -10.59
CA THR A 157 6.16 11.07 -10.88
C THR A 157 5.90 11.91 -9.61
N LEU A 158 5.73 11.26 -8.46
CA LEU A 158 5.57 11.92 -7.18
C LEU A 158 6.87 12.63 -6.74
N PRO A 159 6.76 13.64 -5.86
CA PRO A 159 7.92 14.31 -5.28
C PRO A 159 8.91 13.35 -4.62
N ASP A 160 10.20 13.63 -4.70
CA ASP A 160 11.26 12.75 -4.17
C ASP A 160 11.20 12.58 -2.64
N GLU A 161 10.66 13.56 -1.94
CA GLU A 161 10.43 13.55 -0.49
C GLU A 161 9.23 12.70 -0.05
N THR A 162 8.36 12.26 -0.96
CA THR A 162 7.22 11.39 -0.64
C THR A 162 7.70 10.08 0.00
N ARG A 163 7.25 9.84 1.23
CA ARG A 163 7.66 8.67 2.03
C ARG A 163 6.86 7.43 1.63
N VAL A 164 7.56 6.35 1.32
CA VAL A 164 7.02 5.07 0.88
C VAL A 164 6.85 4.12 2.06
N TYR A 165 5.65 3.57 2.21
CA TYR A 165 5.25 2.63 3.25
C TYR A 165 4.60 1.38 2.62
N PRO A 166 5.34 0.25 2.55
CA PRO A 166 4.92 -0.96 1.82
C PRO A 166 3.96 -1.86 2.61
N GLY A 167 3.33 -2.83 1.93
CA GLY A 167 2.50 -3.86 2.57
C GLY A 167 3.26 -4.85 3.44
N HIS A 168 4.57 -5.07 3.17
CA HIS A 168 5.41 -6.02 3.91
C HIS A 168 6.81 -5.47 4.22
N ASP A 169 7.41 -5.98 5.30
CA ASP A 169 8.80 -5.71 5.69
C ASP A 169 9.79 -6.63 4.92
N TYR A 170 9.76 -6.53 3.58
CA TYR A 170 10.61 -7.32 2.71
C TYR A 170 11.92 -6.64 2.32
N GLY A 171 12.05 -5.35 2.60
CA GLY A 171 13.18 -4.54 2.22
C GLY A 171 14.29 -4.48 3.28
N VAL A 172 15.26 -3.61 3.01
CA VAL A 172 16.36 -3.31 3.95
C VAL A 172 15.94 -2.38 5.09
N ALA A 173 14.76 -1.75 4.95
CA ALA A 173 14.18 -0.84 5.92
C ALA A 173 12.64 -0.93 5.84
N PRO A 174 11.90 -0.55 6.91
CA PRO A 174 10.44 -0.60 6.94
C PRO A 174 9.76 0.50 6.11
N SER A 175 10.49 1.48 5.65
CA SER A 175 10.04 2.60 4.82
C SER A 175 11.18 3.19 4.01
N SER A 176 10.85 3.96 2.98
CA SER A 176 11.80 4.63 2.09
C SER A 176 11.22 5.98 1.63
N THR A 177 11.77 6.56 0.57
CA THR A 177 11.20 7.69 -0.16
C THR A 177 11.20 7.42 -1.66
N ILE A 178 10.34 8.12 -2.41
CA ILE A 178 10.33 8.03 -3.88
C ILE A 178 11.72 8.35 -4.45
N GLY A 179 12.41 9.35 -3.91
CA GLY A 179 13.75 9.72 -4.34
C GLY A 179 14.79 8.62 -4.07
N GLU A 180 14.67 7.89 -2.95
CA GLU A 180 15.56 6.77 -2.64
C GLU A 180 15.27 5.58 -3.55
N GLU A 181 14.00 5.24 -3.79
CA GLU A 181 13.61 4.17 -4.70
C GLU A 181 14.09 4.45 -6.14
N LYS A 182 13.99 5.70 -6.62
CA LYS A 182 14.56 6.10 -7.94
C LYS A 182 16.06 5.83 -8.03
N LYS A 183 16.81 5.97 -6.94
CA LYS A 183 18.27 5.81 -6.90
C LYS A 183 18.71 4.36 -6.72
N THR A 184 18.01 3.59 -5.87
CA THR A 184 18.52 2.32 -5.35
C THR A 184 17.71 1.11 -5.79
N ASN A 185 16.39 1.25 -6.04
CA ASN A 185 15.55 0.12 -6.39
C ASN A 185 15.93 -0.43 -7.78
N PRO A 186 16.38 -1.68 -7.89
CA PRO A 186 16.85 -2.24 -9.15
C PRO A 186 15.76 -2.31 -10.22
N PHE A 187 14.48 -2.46 -9.84
CA PHE A 187 13.35 -2.49 -10.76
C PHE A 187 13.02 -1.10 -11.30
N ILE A 188 12.98 -0.10 -10.43
CA ILE A 188 12.72 1.30 -10.81
C ILE A 188 13.81 1.85 -11.73
N ARG A 189 15.03 1.37 -11.59
CA ARG A 189 16.17 1.76 -12.44
C ARG A 189 16.17 1.15 -13.85
N ARG A 190 15.26 0.20 -14.12
CA ARG A 190 15.06 -0.34 -15.47
C ARG A 190 14.30 0.67 -16.32
N LYS A 191 14.93 1.11 -17.42
CA LYS A 191 14.38 2.15 -18.28
C LYS A 191 13.47 1.59 -19.38
N SER A 192 13.60 0.31 -19.70
CA SER A 192 12.74 -0.40 -20.64
C SER A 192 11.90 -1.45 -19.94
N PHE A 193 10.76 -1.78 -20.51
CA PHE A 193 9.91 -2.86 -20.01
C PHE A 193 10.61 -4.21 -20.14
N GLU A 194 11.33 -4.42 -21.22
CA GLU A 194 12.08 -5.65 -21.48
C GLU A 194 13.12 -5.90 -20.39
N ASP A 195 13.90 -4.88 -19.99
CA ASP A 195 14.86 -4.99 -18.88
C ASP A 195 14.17 -5.23 -17.52
N PHE A 196 12.99 -4.66 -17.33
CA PHE A 196 12.19 -4.86 -16.11
C PHE A 196 11.69 -6.31 -16.00
N VAL A 197 11.16 -6.88 -17.09
CA VAL A 197 10.70 -8.28 -17.15
C VAL A 197 11.89 -9.23 -17.01
N ASP A 198 13.01 -8.96 -17.68
CA ASP A 198 14.22 -9.77 -17.53
C ASP A 198 14.68 -9.82 -16.08
N LEU A 199 14.70 -8.68 -15.38
CA LEU A 199 15.04 -8.66 -13.97
C LEU A 199 14.03 -9.45 -13.11
N LYS A 200 12.72 -9.37 -13.40
CA LYS A 200 11.71 -10.17 -12.68
C LYS A 200 11.93 -11.65 -12.88
N ALA A 201 12.16 -12.08 -14.11
CA ALA A 201 12.41 -13.49 -14.47
C ALA A 201 13.67 -14.05 -13.78
N ASN A 202 14.70 -13.22 -13.64
CA ASN A 202 16.01 -13.60 -13.10
C ASN A 202 16.27 -13.06 -11.68
N TRP A 203 15.22 -12.69 -10.95
CA TRP A 203 15.33 -12.04 -9.63
C TRP A 203 16.12 -12.85 -8.61
N ALA A 204 15.95 -14.17 -8.60
CA ALA A 204 16.66 -15.05 -7.66
C ALA A 204 18.18 -15.01 -7.89
N GLU A 205 18.62 -15.06 -9.15
CA GLU A 205 20.03 -14.97 -9.55
C GLU A 205 20.58 -13.57 -9.23
N TYR A 206 19.80 -12.53 -9.56
CA TYR A 206 20.18 -11.15 -9.28
C TYR A 206 20.42 -10.93 -7.77
N LYS A 207 19.54 -11.44 -6.91
CA LYS A 207 19.71 -11.37 -5.44
C LYS A 207 21.02 -12.00 -4.99
N LEU A 208 21.32 -13.23 -5.45
CA LEU A 208 22.55 -13.93 -5.11
C LEU A 208 23.78 -13.13 -5.51
N LYS A 209 23.79 -12.62 -6.74
CA LYS A 209 24.92 -11.84 -7.30
C LYS A 209 25.17 -10.53 -6.53
N HIS A 210 24.13 -9.91 -6.00
CA HIS A 210 24.20 -8.60 -5.33
C HIS A 210 24.10 -8.68 -3.81
N GLY A 211 24.07 -9.90 -3.22
CA GLY A 211 23.98 -10.09 -1.77
C GLY A 211 22.69 -9.58 -1.14
N ILE A 212 21.59 -9.54 -1.91
CA ILE A 212 20.26 -9.13 -1.44
C ILE A 212 19.60 -10.33 -0.76
N LYS A 213 19.16 -10.15 0.47
CA LYS A 213 18.50 -11.18 1.27
C LYS A 213 17.01 -11.33 0.93
#